data_df5d956f340b2db204bb98e6aacecefd
#
_entry.id   df5d956f340b2db204bb98e6aacecefd
#
_cell.length_a   1.000
_cell.length_b   1.000
_cell.length_c   1.000
_cell.angle_alpha   90.00
_cell.angle_beta   90.00
_cell.angle_gamma   90.00
#
_symmetry.space_group_name_H-M   'P 1'
#
loop_
_entity.id
_entity.type
_entity.pdbx_description
1 polymer ?
#
loop_
_entity_poly.entity_id
_entity_poly.type
_entity_poly.pdbx_seq_one_letter_code
_entity_poly.pdbx_strand_id
1 'polypeptide(L)'
;MIKNALSRRSFVRLGLALPALVAAPSVVFAKTISRFSLSKTGHALDGYDTAAYFSAGAATNGADALTVTWKGAVWRFANEEDAALFQANPEAYAPQFGGYCTRAMSLKKEIPGDPEVWRIHDGKLYVFFASRGGTFFDKGPDEMIALAQSHWDTLTFVE
;
A
#
# COMPACT_ATOMS: atom_id res chain seq x y z
N MET A 1 -49.50 67.31 -47.12
CA MET A 1 -48.85 67.77 -45.89
C MET A 1 -48.57 66.51 -45.02
N ILE A 2 -47.34 66.01 -45.14
CA ILE A 2 -46.33 66.06 -44.09
C ILE A 2 -46.71 65.26 -42.85
N LYS A 3 -45.98 64.30 -42.37
CA LYS A 3 -44.61 64.21 -41.92
C LYS A 3 -44.20 62.77 -41.63
N ASN A 4 -42.96 62.55 -41.91
CA ASN A 4 -42.09 61.42 -41.50
C ASN A 4 -42.18 61.08 -40.00
N ALA A 5 -42.09 59.79 -39.70
CA ALA A 5 -41.54 59.33 -38.45
C ALA A 5 -40.66 58.10 -38.67
N LEU A 6 -39.43 58.27 -38.26
CA LEU A 6 -38.29 57.36 -38.41
C LEU A 6 -38.49 56.05 -37.63
N SER A 7 -38.29 54.95 -38.31
CA SER A 7 -38.16 53.63 -37.75
C SER A 7 -36.87 53.47 -36.94
N ARG A 8 -36.94 53.25 -35.63
CA ARG A 8 -35.81 52.83 -34.80
C ARG A 8 -35.62 51.35 -34.92
N ARG A 9 -34.55 50.99 -35.59
CA ARG A 9 -34.08 49.61 -35.64
C ARG A 9 -33.58 49.20 -34.26
N SER A 10 -34.34 48.32 -33.57
CA SER A 10 -33.93 47.65 -32.34
C SER A 10 -32.94 46.55 -32.72
N PHE A 11 -31.66 46.74 -32.42
CA PHE A 11 -30.67 45.67 -32.45
C PHE A 11 -30.93 44.71 -31.26
N VAL A 12 -31.51 43.56 -31.55
CA VAL A 12 -31.54 42.43 -30.61
C VAL A 12 -30.15 41.84 -30.59
N ARG A 13 -29.39 42.08 -29.51
CA ARG A 13 -28.13 41.39 -29.24
C ARG A 13 -28.49 40.00 -28.73
N LEU A 14 -28.36 38.99 -29.56
CA LEU A 14 -28.42 37.59 -29.19
C LEU A 14 -27.14 37.24 -28.44
N GLY A 15 -27.19 37.25 -27.11
CA GLY A 15 -26.08 36.82 -26.26
C GLY A 15 -25.99 35.28 -26.32
N LEU A 16 -24.95 34.76 -26.98
CA LEU A 16 -24.58 33.37 -26.87
C LEU A 16 -24.05 33.12 -25.44
N ALA A 17 -24.87 32.57 -24.58
CA ALA A 17 -24.42 32.01 -23.30
C ALA A 17 -23.73 30.67 -23.58
N LEU A 18 -22.42 30.64 -23.53
CA LEU A 18 -21.65 29.38 -23.50
C LEU A 18 -21.93 28.69 -22.17
N PRO A 19 -22.34 27.40 -22.16
CA PRO A 19 -22.43 26.67 -20.92
C PRO A 19 -21.02 26.48 -20.35
N ALA A 20 -20.77 27.04 -19.17
CA ALA A 20 -19.58 26.74 -18.41
C ALA A 20 -19.62 25.26 -18.02
N LEU A 21 -18.75 24.47 -18.61
CA LEU A 21 -18.55 23.08 -18.24
C LEU A 21 -17.94 23.06 -16.84
N VAL A 22 -18.77 22.92 -15.82
CA VAL A 22 -18.29 22.70 -14.44
C VAL A 22 -17.74 21.28 -14.40
N ALA A 23 -16.41 21.17 -14.48
CA ALA A 23 -15.72 19.92 -14.21
C ALA A 23 -15.96 19.55 -12.74
N ALA A 24 -16.82 18.56 -12.51
CA ALA A 24 -17.00 17.99 -11.18
C ALA A 24 -15.66 17.36 -10.74
N PRO A 25 -15.18 17.62 -9.52
CA PRO A 25 -13.99 16.95 -9.01
C PRO A 25 -14.24 15.44 -8.99
N SER A 26 -13.40 14.69 -9.69
CA SER A 26 -13.42 13.23 -9.63
C SER A 26 -12.98 12.83 -8.23
N VAL A 27 -13.92 12.36 -7.41
CA VAL A 27 -13.61 11.78 -6.10
C VAL A 27 -12.94 10.43 -6.36
N VAL A 28 -11.63 10.40 -6.27
CA VAL A 28 -10.88 9.15 -6.29
C VAL A 28 -11.09 8.51 -4.92
N PHE A 29 -11.91 7.46 -4.85
CA PHE A 29 -12.01 6.64 -3.65
C PHE A 29 -10.71 5.84 -3.51
N ALA A 30 -9.93 6.16 -2.48
CA ALA A 30 -8.77 5.35 -2.12
C ALA A 30 -9.25 3.94 -1.72
N LYS A 31 -8.58 2.92 -2.25
CA LYS A 31 -8.88 1.53 -1.89
C LYS A 31 -8.45 1.29 -0.44
N THR A 32 -9.40 0.82 0.37
CA THR A 32 -9.15 0.51 1.77
C THR A 32 -8.79 -0.96 1.92
N ILE A 33 -7.65 -1.26 2.54
CA ILE A 33 -7.17 -2.62 2.83
C ILE A 33 -6.69 -2.72 4.27
N SER A 34 -6.45 -3.94 4.78
CA SER A 34 -5.70 -4.12 6.02
C SER A 34 -4.26 -3.61 5.85
N ARG A 35 -3.72 -2.91 6.87
CA ARG A 35 -2.33 -2.45 6.86
C ARG A 35 -1.34 -3.61 6.75
N PHE A 36 -1.69 -4.76 7.28
CA PHE A 36 -0.85 -5.96 7.26
C PHE A 36 -1.55 -7.10 6.55
N SER A 37 -0.77 -7.92 5.84
CA SER A 37 -1.21 -9.22 5.34
C SER A 37 -1.40 -10.15 6.53
N LEU A 38 -2.67 -10.47 6.83
CA LEU A 38 -3.05 -11.29 7.96
C LEU A 38 -3.39 -12.70 7.51
N SER A 39 -3.02 -13.69 8.33
CA SER A 39 -3.49 -15.07 8.19
C SER A 39 -5.00 -15.17 8.44
N LYS A 40 -5.58 -16.33 8.17
CA LYS A 40 -6.97 -16.61 8.51
C LYS A 40 -7.24 -16.56 10.02
N THR A 41 -6.21 -16.70 10.83
CA THR A 41 -6.25 -16.62 12.30
C THR A 41 -5.93 -15.23 12.83
N GLY A 42 -5.72 -14.24 11.95
CA GLY A 42 -5.51 -12.83 12.32
C GLY A 42 -4.06 -12.47 12.66
N HIS A 43 -3.11 -13.37 12.44
CA HIS A 43 -1.69 -13.08 12.69
C HIS A 43 -1.04 -12.40 11.48
N ALA A 44 -0.20 -11.39 11.74
CA ALA A 44 0.60 -10.75 10.72
C ALA A 44 1.62 -11.73 10.14
N LEU A 45 1.91 -11.57 8.85
CA LEU A 45 2.83 -12.41 8.09
C LEU A 45 2.61 -13.92 8.31
N ASP A 46 1.34 -14.35 8.30
CA ASP A 46 0.90 -15.74 8.52
C ASP A 46 1.42 -16.38 9.83
N GLY A 47 1.80 -15.56 10.82
CA GLY A 47 2.32 -15.99 12.11
C GLY A 47 3.80 -16.34 12.13
N TYR A 48 4.55 -15.98 11.10
CA TYR A 48 6.00 -16.10 11.09
C TYR A 48 6.66 -15.01 11.94
N ASP A 49 7.79 -15.37 12.53
CA ASP A 49 8.64 -14.47 13.32
C ASP A 49 9.40 -13.51 12.40
N THR A 50 9.07 -12.23 12.46
CA THR A 50 9.68 -11.22 11.59
C THR A 50 11.10 -10.84 12.02
N ALA A 51 11.47 -11.02 13.28
CA ALA A 51 12.82 -10.78 13.76
C ALA A 51 13.79 -11.90 13.35
N ALA A 52 13.30 -13.14 13.22
CA ALA A 52 14.10 -14.31 12.84
C ALA A 52 14.77 -14.19 11.46
N TYR A 53 14.18 -13.43 10.53
CA TYR A 53 14.82 -13.16 9.24
C TYR A 53 16.15 -12.41 9.38
N PHE A 54 16.28 -11.60 10.43
CA PHE A 54 17.50 -10.82 10.73
C PHE A 54 18.42 -11.55 11.70
N SER A 55 17.87 -12.16 12.74
CA SER A 55 18.63 -12.84 13.79
C SER A 55 19.17 -14.21 13.34
N ALA A 56 18.32 -15.01 12.68
CA ALA A 56 18.65 -16.37 12.24
C ALA A 56 18.85 -16.50 10.72
N GLY A 57 18.48 -15.47 9.91
CA GLY A 57 18.56 -15.54 8.45
C GLY A 57 17.60 -16.57 7.83
N ALA A 58 16.46 -16.84 8.50
CA ALA A 58 15.54 -17.89 8.11
C ALA A 58 14.09 -17.51 8.39
N ALA A 59 13.19 -17.97 7.52
CA ALA A 59 11.76 -17.97 7.79
C ALA A 59 11.45 -18.94 8.94
N THR A 60 10.94 -18.44 10.05
CA THR A 60 10.73 -19.23 11.26
C THR A 60 9.30 -19.03 11.75
N ASN A 61 8.59 -20.10 12.06
CA ASN A 61 7.26 -19.99 12.63
C ASN A 61 7.32 -19.46 14.07
N GLY A 62 6.47 -18.48 14.38
CA GLY A 62 6.29 -18.01 15.74
C GLY A 62 5.48 -18.99 16.59
N ALA A 63 5.75 -18.99 17.90
CA ALA A 63 4.99 -19.78 18.88
C ALA A 63 3.70 -19.07 19.28
N ASP A 64 2.65 -19.83 19.60
CA ASP A 64 1.34 -19.30 20.01
C ASP A 64 1.41 -18.48 21.30
N ALA A 65 2.33 -18.82 22.19
CA ALA A 65 2.50 -18.19 23.49
C ALA A 65 3.30 -16.88 23.46
N LEU A 66 4.04 -16.62 22.39
CA LEU A 66 4.94 -15.45 22.26
C LEU A 66 4.39 -14.47 21.24
N THR A 67 3.56 -13.55 21.69
CA THR A 67 2.90 -12.57 20.81
C THR A 67 3.14 -11.14 21.25
N VAL A 68 3.21 -10.23 20.28
CA VAL A 68 3.19 -8.79 20.46
C VAL A 68 2.08 -8.20 19.63
N THR A 69 1.27 -7.32 20.21
CA THR A 69 0.27 -6.56 19.45
C THR A 69 0.88 -5.23 19.03
N TRP A 70 0.89 -4.96 17.73
CA TRP A 70 1.38 -3.71 17.20
C TRP A 70 0.56 -3.24 15.99
N LYS A 71 0.12 -1.97 16.00
CA LYS A 71 -0.73 -1.34 14.97
C LYS A 71 -1.93 -2.22 14.60
N GLY A 72 -2.65 -2.72 15.60
CA GLY A 72 -3.87 -3.53 15.42
C GLY A 72 -3.65 -4.97 14.95
N ALA A 73 -2.42 -5.41 14.70
CA ALA A 73 -2.10 -6.77 14.30
C ALA A 73 -1.39 -7.55 15.41
N VAL A 74 -1.60 -8.87 15.45
CA VAL A 74 -0.92 -9.79 16.35
C VAL A 74 0.29 -10.40 15.63
N TRP A 75 1.46 -10.20 16.18
CA TRP A 75 2.76 -10.71 15.70
C TRP A 75 3.21 -11.85 16.59
N ARG A 76 3.74 -12.92 16.00
CA ARG A 76 4.20 -14.11 16.70
C ARG A 76 5.71 -14.24 16.59
N PHE A 77 6.35 -14.74 17.65
CA PHE A 77 7.82 -14.89 17.73
C PHE A 77 8.20 -16.29 18.16
N ALA A 78 9.32 -16.77 17.67
CA ALA A 78 9.83 -18.11 17.98
C ALA A 78 10.46 -18.19 19.37
N ASN A 79 10.99 -17.06 19.86
CA ASN A 79 11.66 -16.95 21.16
C ASN A 79 11.46 -15.57 21.76
N GLU A 80 11.80 -15.41 23.05
CA GLU A 80 11.65 -14.17 23.80
C GLU A 80 12.60 -13.06 23.31
N GLU A 81 13.78 -13.43 22.82
CA GLU A 81 14.76 -12.47 22.30
C GLU A 81 14.23 -11.76 21.05
N ASP A 82 13.72 -12.50 20.09
CA ASP A 82 13.12 -11.95 18.88
C ASP A 82 11.86 -11.12 19.19
N ALA A 83 11.03 -11.56 20.13
CA ALA A 83 9.90 -10.77 20.63
C ALA A 83 10.35 -9.44 21.24
N ALA A 84 11.42 -9.44 22.02
CA ALA A 84 11.99 -8.23 22.64
C ALA A 84 12.59 -7.29 21.61
N LEU A 85 13.31 -7.81 20.59
CA LEU A 85 13.85 -7.03 19.48
C LEU A 85 12.73 -6.31 18.73
N PHE A 86 11.67 -7.04 18.36
CA PHE A 86 10.52 -6.45 17.69
C PHE A 86 9.82 -5.41 18.59
N GLN A 87 9.59 -5.70 19.85
CA GLN A 87 8.93 -4.78 20.79
C GLN A 87 9.71 -3.48 20.96
N ALA A 88 11.05 -3.54 20.96
CA ALA A 88 11.92 -2.37 21.07
C ALA A 88 11.87 -1.47 19.81
N ASN A 89 11.79 -2.07 18.63
CA ASN A 89 11.72 -1.32 17.36
C ASN A 89 10.93 -2.09 16.29
N PRO A 90 9.60 -2.11 16.36
CA PRO A 90 8.76 -2.88 15.42
C PRO A 90 8.98 -2.50 13.95
N GLU A 91 9.26 -1.23 13.68
CA GLU A 91 9.44 -0.73 12.31
C GLU A 91 10.70 -1.26 11.64
N ALA A 92 11.73 -1.62 12.41
CA ALA A 92 12.94 -2.22 11.87
C ALA A 92 12.74 -3.67 11.43
N TYR A 93 11.84 -4.40 12.10
CA TYR A 93 11.61 -5.83 11.89
C TYR A 93 10.36 -6.15 11.09
N ALA A 94 9.38 -5.25 11.05
CA ALA A 94 8.17 -5.45 10.27
C ALA A 94 8.48 -5.52 8.75
N PRO A 95 7.81 -6.42 8.01
CA PRO A 95 8.00 -6.48 6.57
C PRO A 95 7.50 -5.21 5.89
N GLN A 96 8.20 -4.78 4.86
CA GLN A 96 7.79 -3.67 4.03
C GLN A 96 6.43 -3.99 3.37
N PHE A 97 5.67 -2.95 3.08
CA PHE A 97 4.32 -3.08 2.52
C PHE A 97 3.41 -4.00 3.33
N GLY A 98 3.59 -4.04 4.66
CA GLY A 98 2.76 -4.81 5.57
C GLY A 98 2.79 -6.33 5.36
N GLY A 99 3.78 -6.87 4.67
CA GLY A 99 3.84 -8.30 4.33
C GLY A 99 3.07 -8.67 3.06
N TYR A 100 2.58 -7.69 2.30
CA TYR A 100 2.11 -7.94 0.94
C TYR A 100 3.30 -8.17 0.00
N CYS A 101 3.06 -8.93 -1.08
CA CYS A 101 4.07 -9.23 -2.09
C CYS A 101 4.61 -7.95 -2.74
N THR A 102 5.89 -7.65 -2.55
CA THR A 102 6.56 -6.46 -3.10
C THR A 102 6.42 -6.38 -4.63
N ARG A 103 6.56 -7.51 -5.33
CA ARG A 103 6.38 -7.56 -6.78
C ARG A 103 4.94 -7.27 -7.18
N ALA A 104 3.95 -7.79 -6.48
CA ALA A 104 2.55 -7.52 -6.76
C ALA A 104 2.24 -6.04 -6.49
N MET A 105 2.74 -5.50 -5.38
CA MET A 105 2.59 -4.09 -5.00
C MET A 105 3.16 -3.15 -6.08
N SER A 106 4.32 -3.47 -6.66
CA SER A 106 4.89 -2.70 -7.79
C SER A 106 4.03 -2.75 -9.06
N LEU A 107 3.12 -3.71 -9.15
CA LEU A 107 2.13 -3.85 -10.23
C LEU A 107 0.72 -3.39 -9.82
N LYS A 108 0.61 -2.64 -8.74
CA LYS A 108 -0.64 -2.11 -8.18
C LYS A 108 -1.64 -3.20 -7.78
N LYS A 109 -1.13 -4.27 -7.16
CA LYS A 109 -1.92 -5.41 -6.67
C LYS A 109 -1.56 -5.72 -5.22
N GLU A 110 -2.55 -5.89 -4.37
CA GLU A 110 -2.40 -6.21 -2.95
C GLU A 110 -2.61 -7.74 -2.77
N ILE A 111 -1.55 -8.50 -3.06
CA ILE A 111 -1.51 -9.96 -2.90
C ILE A 111 -0.66 -10.27 -1.67
N PRO A 112 -1.10 -11.10 -0.72
CA PRO A 112 -0.27 -11.55 0.39
C PRO A 112 1.07 -12.12 -0.08
N GLY A 113 2.15 -11.82 0.65
CA GLY A 113 3.44 -12.46 0.47
C GLY A 113 3.46 -13.85 1.09
N ASP A 114 4.28 -14.73 0.56
CA ASP A 114 4.65 -16.00 1.17
C ASP A 114 5.85 -15.75 2.10
N PRO A 115 5.75 -16.04 3.42
CA PRO A 115 6.83 -15.85 4.37
C PRO A 115 8.12 -16.60 4.01
N GLU A 116 8.01 -17.72 3.30
CA GLU A 116 9.17 -18.51 2.85
C GLU A 116 9.90 -17.87 1.66
N VAL A 117 9.31 -16.87 1.00
CA VAL A 117 9.88 -16.20 -0.16
C VAL A 117 10.19 -14.75 0.16
N TRP A 118 11.41 -14.49 0.60
CA TRP A 118 11.81 -13.22 1.17
C TRP A 118 13.19 -12.73 0.70
N ARG A 119 13.48 -11.45 0.95
CA ARG A 119 14.80 -10.81 0.80
C ARG A 119 14.98 -9.77 1.89
N ILE A 120 16.21 -9.64 2.37
CA ILE A 120 16.67 -8.45 3.08
C ILE A 120 17.40 -7.56 2.08
N HIS A 121 17.00 -6.31 1.98
CA HIS A 121 17.64 -5.29 1.17
C HIS A 121 17.69 -3.99 1.96
N ASP A 122 18.86 -3.38 2.09
CA ASP A 122 19.10 -2.18 2.91
C ASP A 122 18.55 -2.29 4.33
N GLY A 123 18.72 -3.46 4.96
CA GLY A 123 18.27 -3.72 6.32
C GLY A 123 16.73 -3.81 6.47
N LYS A 124 15.98 -3.99 5.38
CA LYS A 124 14.52 -4.11 5.37
C LYS A 124 14.09 -5.45 4.82
N LEU A 125 13.01 -5.99 5.39
CA LEU A 125 12.41 -7.26 4.99
C LEU A 125 11.38 -7.03 3.87
N TYR A 126 11.55 -7.74 2.76
CA TYR A 126 10.62 -7.81 1.64
C TYR A 126 10.15 -9.23 1.42
N VAL A 127 8.86 -9.42 1.20
CA VAL A 127 8.28 -10.75 0.92
C VAL A 127 7.64 -10.78 -0.46
N PHE A 128 7.51 -11.99 -1.02
CA PHE A 128 6.98 -12.18 -2.37
C PHE A 128 5.98 -13.35 -2.35
N PHE A 129 4.98 -13.30 -3.20
CA PHE A 129 4.00 -14.38 -3.34
C PHE A 129 4.60 -15.69 -3.86
N ALA A 130 5.66 -15.60 -4.67
CA ALA A 130 6.34 -16.75 -5.24
C ALA A 130 7.82 -16.41 -5.55
N SER A 131 8.68 -17.40 -5.62
CA SER A 131 10.14 -17.28 -5.86
C SER A 131 10.50 -16.45 -7.10
N ARG A 132 9.66 -16.50 -8.14
CA ARG A 132 9.82 -15.65 -9.33
C ARG A 132 9.78 -14.15 -9.00
N GLY A 133 8.99 -13.75 -8.01
CA GLY A 133 8.94 -12.36 -7.53
C GLY A 133 10.28 -11.91 -6.97
N GLY A 134 10.90 -12.73 -6.12
CA GLY A 134 12.24 -12.51 -5.60
C GLY A 134 13.31 -12.46 -6.72
N THR A 135 13.22 -13.34 -7.71
CA THR A 135 14.15 -13.33 -8.86
C THR A 135 14.05 -12.02 -9.68
N PHE A 136 12.87 -11.44 -9.80
CA PHE A 136 12.71 -10.12 -10.43
C PHE A 136 13.29 -9.01 -9.55
N PHE A 137 13.07 -9.09 -8.24
CA PHE A 137 13.61 -8.15 -7.28
C PHE A 137 15.14 -8.10 -7.31
N ASP A 138 15.80 -9.27 -7.37
CA ASP A 138 17.26 -9.40 -7.42
C ASP A 138 17.90 -8.70 -8.64
N LYS A 139 17.12 -8.40 -9.68
CA LYS A 139 17.59 -7.71 -10.89
C LYS A 139 17.51 -6.19 -10.82
N GLY A 140 16.67 -5.65 -9.95
CA GLY A 140 16.45 -4.20 -9.80
C GLY A 140 15.60 -3.92 -8.58
N PRO A 141 16.16 -4.07 -7.37
CA PRO A 141 15.39 -3.89 -6.14
C PRO A 141 14.87 -2.48 -5.99
N ASP A 142 15.68 -1.46 -6.23
CA ASP A 142 15.34 -0.07 -5.98
C ASP A 142 14.16 0.41 -6.87
N GLU A 143 14.17 0.02 -8.14
CA GLU A 143 13.06 0.34 -9.05
C GLU A 143 11.77 -0.34 -8.60
N MET A 144 11.83 -1.62 -8.24
CA MET A 144 10.65 -2.35 -7.76
C MET A 144 10.12 -1.76 -6.46
N ILE A 145 11.01 -1.40 -5.53
CA ILE A 145 10.65 -0.75 -4.26
C ILE A 145 9.98 0.60 -4.53
N ALA A 146 10.54 1.44 -5.39
CA ALA A 146 9.98 2.75 -5.71
C ALA A 146 8.56 2.65 -6.31
N LEU A 147 8.36 1.70 -7.24
CA LEU A 147 7.04 1.44 -7.83
C LEU A 147 6.05 0.91 -6.78
N ALA A 148 6.49 0.00 -5.91
CA ALA A 148 5.67 -0.54 -4.84
C ALA A 148 5.29 0.54 -3.83
N GLN A 149 6.23 1.41 -3.44
CA GLN A 149 6.00 2.53 -2.53
C GLN A 149 5.00 3.53 -3.11
N SER A 150 5.17 3.89 -4.38
CA SER A 150 4.24 4.79 -5.08
C SER A 150 2.80 4.27 -5.05
N HIS A 151 2.58 2.96 -5.15
CA HIS A 151 1.24 2.39 -5.02
C HIS A 151 0.80 2.33 -3.55
N TRP A 152 1.68 1.91 -2.63
CA TRP A 152 1.40 1.83 -1.20
C TRP A 152 0.90 3.15 -0.64
N ASP A 153 1.48 4.27 -1.06
CA ASP A 153 1.11 5.62 -0.62
C ASP A 153 -0.28 6.07 -1.11
N THR A 154 -0.87 5.36 -2.08
CA THR A 154 -2.24 5.62 -2.53
C THR A 154 -3.32 4.86 -1.75
N LEU A 155 -2.90 3.91 -0.90
CA LEU A 155 -3.82 3.05 -0.17
C LEU A 155 -4.29 3.70 1.14
N THR A 156 -5.51 3.38 1.52
CA THR A 156 -6.06 3.69 2.85
C THR A 156 -6.11 2.40 3.66
N PHE A 157 -5.73 2.48 4.93
CA PHE A 157 -5.66 1.30 5.79
C PHE A 157 -6.78 1.32 6.82
N VAL A 158 -7.39 0.14 7.05
CA VAL A 158 -8.18 -0.11 8.27
C VAL A 158 -7.22 -0.48 9.39
N GLU A 159 -7.45 0.12 10.56
CA GLU A 159 -6.76 -0.22 11.80
C GLU A 159 -7.59 -1.23 12.60
#